data_99639b54d1ed39ac39bc934911d33297
#
_entry.id   99639b54d1ed39ac39bc934911d33297
#
_cell.length_a   1.000
_cell.length_b   1.000
_cell.length_c   1.000
_cell.angle_alpha   90.00
_cell.angle_beta   90.00
_cell.angle_gamma   90.00
#
_symmetry.space_group_name_H-M   'P 1'
#
loop_
_entity.id
_entity.type
_entity.pdbx_description
1 polymer ?
#
loop_
_entity_poly.entity_id
_entity_poly.type
_entity_poly.pdbx_seq_one_letter_code
_entity_poly.pdbx_strand_id
1 'polypeptide(L)'
;LKENAEKTQQQRLDDFLENAKDAFLKLTDYCSQTLEINSLDLPIFPIPEDPERWSEWIMANQNKKQFWRDAADTCIDSKNFIETLRRSLIALEESETIARELSVTLPKLKKVLSIVENERKKYTDNILDAISVRVGQLYELIHPGEGLDKITLALDAAKRGSLDIAIEFAGKQDTPPQAYFSDSHLDTLGLCVFLALAERENPEQKILVLDDVLGSVDEPHVERVISMIYEVIQRFQHAIVTTHYRPWREKFRWGILKPDQGCQFVELKHWSLDNGMALTGSVT
;
A
#
# COMPACT_ATOMS: atom_id res chain seq x y z
N LEU A 1 8.25 6.19 7.84
CA LEU A 1 7.90 6.56 9.24
C LEU A 1 7.95 5.37 10.21
N LYS A 2 7.45 4.17 9.83
CA LYS A 2 7.51 2.95 10.67
C LYS A 2 8.95 2.46 10.86
N GLU A 3 9.72 2.40 9.81
CA GLU A 3 11.11 1.93 9.82
C GLU A 3 12.04 2.83 10.66
N ASN A 4 11.78 4.13 10.68
CA ASN A 4 12.50 5.07 11.55
C ASN A 4 12.07 4.95 13.03
N ALA A 5 10.82 4.60 13.32
CA ALA A 5 10.37 4.38 14.69
C ALA A 5 10.95 3.08 15.27
N GLU A 6 11.02 2.01 14.49
CA GLU A 6 11.64 0.74 14.89
C GLU A 6 13.16 0.89 15.11
N LYS A 7 13.87 1.60 14.22
CA LYS A 7 15.29 1.93 14.41
C LYS A 7 15.54 2.77 15.68
N THR A 8 14.67 3.74 15.96
CA THR A 8 14.79 4.57 17.18
C THR A 8 14.53 3.76 18.45
N GLN A 9 13.61 2.79 18.39
CA GLN A 9 13.28 1.92 19.51
C GLN A 9 14.40 0.90 19.78
N GLN A 10 14.99 0.33 18.74
CA GLN A 10 16.14 -0.55 18.82
C GLN A 10 17.36 0.18 19.40
N GLN A 11 17.62 1.39 18.93
CA GLN A 11 18.74 2.20 19.40
C GLN A 11 18.61 2.57 20.89
N ARG A 12 17.40 2.88 21.35
CA ARG A 12 17.12 3.11 22.79
C ARG A 12 17.33 1.86 23.63
N LEU A 13 16.99 0.69 23.11
CA LEU A 13 17.19 -0.59 23.78
C LEU A 13 18.71 -0.90 23.89
N ASP A 14 19.45 -0.67 22.82
CA ASP A 14 20.89 -0.89 22.77
C ASP A 14 21.62 0.07 23.75
N ASP A 15 21.27 1.36 23.76
CA ASP A 15 21.79 2.35 24.72
C ASP A 15 21.45 1.98 26.16
N PHE A 16 20.25 1.46 26.42
CA PHE A 16 19.84 0.98 27.75
C PHE A 16 20.66 -0.23 28.21
N LEU A 17 20.87 -1.19 27.31
CA LEU A 17 21.65 -2.39 27.59
C LEU A 17 23.13 -2.06 27.85
N GLU A 18 23.69 -1.11 27.11
CA GLU A 18 25.07 -0.65 27.31
C GLU A 18 25.22 0.07 28.66
N ASN A 19 24.30 0.96 29.00
CA ASN A 19 24.28 1.63 30.31
C ASN A 19 24.07 0.66 31.46
N ALA A 20 23.23 -0.35 31.30
CA ALA A 20 23.02 -1.42 32.30
C ALA A 20 24.27 -2.27 32.50
N LYS A 21 24.99 -2.62 31.41
CA LYS A 21 26.28 -3.32 31.47
C LYS A 21 27.33 -2.51 32.21
N ASP A 22 27.46 -1.22 31.89
CA ASP A 22 28.42 -0.34 32.54
C ASP A 22 28.13 -0.15 34.05
N ALA A 23 26.87 0.04 34.40
CA ALA A 23 26.44 0.13 35.79
C ALA A 23 26.71 -1.19 36.57
N PHE A 24 26.50 -2.34 35.91
CA PHE A 24 26.76 -3.65 36.52
C PHE A 24 28.24 -3.90 36.70
N LEU A 25 29.11 -3.54 35.74
CA LEU A 25 30.56 -3.66 35.85
C LEU A 25 31.10 -2.77 37.00
N LYS A 26 30.64 -1.53 37.09
CA LYS A 26 31.01 -0.62 38.19
C LYS A 26 30.56 -1.15 39.55
N LEU A 27 29.38 -1.78 39.63
CA LEU A 27 28.88 -2.45 40.84
C LEU A 27 29.79 -3.61 41.23
N THR A 28 30.13 -4.46 40.26
CA THR A 28 30.98 -5.63 40.46
C THR A 28 32.35 -5.22 40.99
N ASP A 29 32.94 -4.16 40.40
CA ASP A 29 34.27 -3.63 40.78
C ASP A 29 34.22 -3.03 42.19
N TYR A 30 33.18 -2.26 42.51
CA TYR A 30 32.96 -1.68 43.84
C TYR A 30 32.77 -2.75 44.90
N CYS A 31 31.94 -3.77 44.66
CA CYS A 31 31.68 -4.88 45.60
C CYS A 31 32.95 -5.72 45.85
N SER A 32 33.77 -5.95 44.82
CA SER A 32 35.02 -6.70 44.95
C SER A 32 36.09 -5.91 45.75
N GLN A 33 36.12 -4.59 45.64
CA GLN A 33 37.07 -3.71 46.32
C GLN A 33 36.68 -3.40 47.76
N THR A 34 35.38 -3.27 48.06
CA THR A 34 34.91 -2.74 49.34
C THR A 34 34.43 -3.82 50.33
N LEU A 35 33.93 -4.93 49.81
CA LEU A 35 33.27 -6.00 50.64
C LEU A 35 34.13 -7.25 50.82
N GLU A 36 35.36 -7.31 50.27
CA GLU A 36 36.21 -8.52 50.26
C GLU A 36 35.45 -9.79 49.78
N ILE A 37 34.35 -9.60 49.00
CA ILE A 37 33.55 -10.69 48.46
C ILE A 37 34.40 -11.34 47.34
N ASN A 38 34.69 -12.62 47.46
CA ASN A 38 35.36 -13.34 46.40
C ASN A 38 34.66 -13.19 45.07
N SER A 39 35.37 -12.85 44.04
CA SER A 39 34.82 -12.66 42.67
C SER A 39 34.05 -13.84 42.10
N LEU A 40 34.20 -15.02 42.73
CA LEU A 40 33.46 -16.25 42.39
C LEU A 40 32.01 -16.28 42.87
N ASP A 41 31.63 -15.46 43.85
CA ASP A 41 30.25 -15.37 44.35
C ASP A 41 29.41 -14.33 43.63
N LEU A 42 30.04 -13.51 42.78
CA LEU A 42 29.34 -12.54 41.93
C LEU A 42 28.91 -13.23 40.63
N PRO A 43 27.64 -13.30 40.36
CA PRO A 43 27.20 -13.90 39.12
C PRO A 43 27.49 -12.95 37.97
N ILE A 44 28.65 -13.10 37.36
CA ILE A 44 28.93 -12.50 36.05
C ILE A 44 28.24 -13.36 35.01
N PHE A 45 26.94 -13.18 34.85
CA PHE A 45 26.27 -13.71 33.67
C PHE A 45 26.33 -12.62 32.59
N PRO A 46 27.02 -12.83 31.48
CA PRO A 46 26.93 -11.89 30.36
C PRO A 46 25.46 -11.77 29.98
N ILE A 47 24.98 -10.55 29.79
CA ILE A 47 23.65 -10.32 29.26
C ILE A 47 23.59 -11.01 27.90
N PRO A 48 22.64 -11.96 27.68
CA PRO A 48 22.57 -12.69 26.41
C PRO A 48 22.34 -11.70 25.28
N GLU A 49 23.07 -11.86 24.18
CA GLU A 49 22.86 -11.06 22.97
C GLU A 49 21.56 -11.44 22.27
N ASP A 50 21.08 -12.66 22.50
CA ASP A 50 19.85 -13.19 21.93
C ASP A 50 18.66 -12.89 22.84
N PRO A 51 17.66 -12.11 22.36
CA PRO A 51 16.45 -11.78 23.11
C PRO A 51 15.64 -12.98 23.58
N GLU A 52 15.73 -14.13 22.88
CA GLU A 52 15.00 -15.35 23.27
C GLU A 52 15.51 -15.95 24.59
N ARG A 53 16.75 -15.66 24.96
CA ARG A 53 17.38 -16.13 26.22
C ARG A 53 17.18 -15.17 27.39
N TRP A 54 16.59 -14.01 27.19
CA TRP A 54 16.40 -13.03 28.27
C TRP A 54 15.46 -13.53 29.37
N SER A 55 14.44 -14.30 29.03
CA SER A 55 13.52 -14.88 30.03
C SER A 55 14.22 -15.85 30.98
N GLU A 56 15.12 -16.68 30.46
CA GLU A 56 15.92 -17.63 31.28
C GLU A 56 16.93 -16.87 32.13
N TRP A 57 17.58 -15.86 31.58
CA TRP A 57 18.55 -15.01 32.29
C TRP A 57 17.87 -14.22 33.42
N ILE A 58 16.69 -13.67 33.18
CA ILE A 58 15.88 -12.97 34.20
C ILE A 58 15.49 -13.91 35.33
N MET A 59 14.99 -15.11 35.03
CA MET A 59 14.65 -16.14 36.03
C MET A 59 15.85 -16.56 36.88
N ALA A 60 17.00 -16.83 36.25
CA ALA A 60 18.24 -17.21 36.95
C ALA A 60 18.73 -16.11 37.91
N ASN A 61 18.49 -14.86 37.59
CA ASN A 61 18.91 -13.73 38.44
C ASN A 61 17.85 -13.26 39.45
N GLN A 62 16.60 -13.72 39.38
CA GLN A 62 15.52 -13.34 40.30
C GLN A 62 15.85 -13.76 41.77
N ASN A 63 16.39 -14.96 41.99
CA ASN A 63 16.74 -15.46 43.33
C ASN A 63 17.92 -14.70 43.96
N LYS A 64 18.73 -13.99 43.14
CA LYS A 64 19.90 -13.25 43.62
C LYS A 64 19.54 -11.76 43.92
N LYS A 65 18.38 -11.31 43.53
CA LYS A 65 17.87 -9.93 43.77
C LYS A 65 17.83 -9.58 45.26
N GLN A 66 17.45 -10.53 46.11
CA GLN A 66 17.39 -10.35 47.56
C GLN A 66 18.80 -10.19 48.16
N PHE A 67 19.73 -11.05 47.78
CA PHE A 67 21.14 -10.97 48.22
C PHE A 67 21.77 -9.61 47.90
N TRP A 68 21.53 -9.09 46.68
CA TRP A 68 22.02 -7.77 46.28
C TRP A 68 21.38 -6.63 47.09
N ARG A 69 20.10 -6.74 47.45
CA ARG A 69 19.44 -5.79 48.33
C ARG A 69 20.06 -5.77 49.72
N ASP A 70 20.30 -6.93 50.28
CA ASP A 70 20.87 -7.08 51.61
C ASP A 70 22.34 -6.58 51.66
N ALA A 71 23.10 -6.88 50.60
CA ALA A 71 24.48 -6.37 50.46
C ALA A 71 24.54 -4.84 50.25
N ALA A 72 23.59 -4.28 49.49
CA ALA A 72 23.49 -2.84 49.30
C ALA A 72 23.05 -2.09 50.58
N ASP A 73 22.20 -2.70 51.39
CA ASP A 73 21.74 -2.12 52.69
C ASP A 73 22.87 -2.10 53.72
N THR A 74 23.89 -2.97 53.62
CA THR A 74 25.06 -2.97 54.50
C THR A 74 26.15 -1.97 54.11
N CYS A 75 26.11 -1.40 52.91
CA CYS A 75 27.04 -0.40 52.43
C CYS A 75 26.59 1.01 52.79
N ILE A 76 26.84 1.44 53.99
CA ILE A 76 26.33 2.70 54.59
C ILE A 76 26.93 3.98 53.93
N ASP A 77 28.08 3.94 53.27
CA ASP A 77 28.78 5.12 52.76
C ASP A 77 28.48 5.55 51.30
N SER A 78 27.55 4.86 50.64
CA SER A 78 27.25 5.14 49.21
C SER A 78 25.79 5.43 48.93
N LYS A 79 25.20 6.35 49.64
CA LYS A 79 23.80 6.79 49.46
C LYS A 79 23.44 7.05 47.97
N ASN A 80 24.29 7.71 47.26
CA ASN A 80 24.09 8.00 45.82
C ASN A 80 24.14 6.77 44.94
N PHE A 81 24.97 5.79 45.28
CA PHE A 81 25.09 4.54 44.56
C PHE A 81 23.86 3.66 44.79
N ILE A 82 23.41 3.54 46.04
CA ILE A 82 22.17 2.84 46.42
C ILE A 82 20.96 3.44 45.69
N GLU A 83 20.91 4.78 45.63
CA GLU A 83 19.85 5.50 44.92
C GLU A 83 19.85 5.20 43.39
N THR A 84 21.02 5.16 42.78
CA THR A 84 21.18 4.80 41.36
C THR A 84 20.77 3.36 41.09
N LEU A 85 21.21 2.41 41.94
CA LEU A 85 20.79 1.02 41.89
C LEU A 85 19.26 0.86 42.03
N ARG A 86 18.68 1.56 42.99
CA ARG A 86 17.23 1.55 43.24
C ARG A 86 16.46 2.04 42.01
N ARG A 87 16.92 3.14 41.40
CA ARG A 87 16.32 3.66 40.15
C ARG A 87 16.47 2.67 39.01
N SER A 88 17.64 2.05 38.88
CA SER A 88 17.89 1.06 37.83
C SER A 88 17.02 -0.19 38.02
N LEU A 89 16.81 -0.64 39.27
CA LEU A 89 15.92 -1.76 39.57
C LEU A 89 14.45 -1.43 39.25
N ILE A 90 14.00 -0.23 39.60
CA ILE A 90 12.63 0.21 39.27
C ILE A 90 12.46 0.27 37.73
N ALA A 91 13.42 0.87 37.02
CA ALA A 91 13.38 0.94 35.57
C ALA A 91 13.41 -0.46 34.91
N LEU A 92 14.14 -1.42 35.50
CA LEU A 92 14.14 -2.79 35.05
C LEU A 92 12.76 -3.44 35.23
N GLU A 93 12.16 -3.31 36.41
CA GLU A 93 10.82 -3.86 36.70
C GLU A 93 9.74 -3.28 35.76
N GLU A 94 9.79 -1.98 35.49
CA GLU A 94 8.92 -1.31 34.52
C GLU A 94 9.14 -1.85 33.11
N SER A 95 10.41 -1.98 32.69
CA SER A 95 10.77 -2.48 31.36
C SER A 95 10.37 -3.95 31.18
N GLU A 96 10.55 -4.79 32.19
CA GLU A 96 10.09 -6.19 32.19
C GLU A 96 8.56 -6.28 32.06
N THR A 97 7.84 -5.42 32.72
CA THR A 97 6.38 -5.38 32.65
C THR A 97 5.92 -5.00 31.25
N ILE A 98 6.50 -3.94 30.68
CA ILE A 98 6.22 -3.50 29.32
C ILE A 98 6.58 -4.58 28.30
N ALA A 99 7.76 -5.21 28.44
CA ALA A 99 8.21 -6.28 27.54
C ALA A 99 7.25 -7.49 27.58
N ARG A 100 6.75 -7.84 28.78
CA ARG A 100 5.78 -8.93 28.96
C ARG A 100 4.45 -8.59 28.29
N GLU A 101 3.93 -7.39 28.49
CA GLU A 101 2.69 -6.92 27.84
C GLU A 101 2.83 -6.88 26.31
N LEU A 102 3.95 -6.37 25.81
CA LEU A 102 4.23 -6.32 24.38
C LEU A 102 4.39 -7.71 23.79
N SER A 103 5.04 -8.63 24.49
CA SER A 103 5.22 -10.02 24.02
C SER A 103 3.89 -10.75 23.80
N VAL A 104 2.87 -10.44 24.61
CA VAL A 104 1.52 -10.98 24.46
C VAL A 104 0.71 -10.25 23.39
N THR A 105 0.89 -8.94 23.29
CA THR A 105 0.08 -8.08 22.40
C THR A 105 0.55 -8.11 20.96
N LEU A 106 1.86 -8.10 20.74
CA LEU A 106 2.44 -8.06 19.40
C LEU A 106 2.02 -9.22 18.48
N PRO A 107 2.02 -10.50 18.95
CA PRO A 107 1.52 -11.61 18.13
C PRO A 107 0.05 -11.47 17.75
N LYS A 108 -0.78 -10.93 18.67
CA LYS A 108 -2.20 -10.68 18.39
C LYS A 108 -2.38 -9.61 17.32
N LEU A 109 -1.64 -8.50 17.43
CA LEU A 109 -1.66 -7.43 16.43
C LEU A 109 -1.17 -7.91 15.07
N LYS A 110 -0.08 -8.69 15.03
CA LYS A 110 0.41 -9.30 13.78
C LYS A 110 -0.66 -10.19 13.14
N LYS A 111 -1.38 -10.99 13.95
CA LYS A 111 -2.46 -11.83 13.46
C LYS A 111 -3.63 -11.00 12.92
N VAL A 112 -4.04 -9.96 13.62
CA VAL A 112 -5.10 -9.04 13.14
C VAL A 112 -4.66 -8.37 11.84
N LEU A 113 -3.43 -7.86 11.77
CA LEU A 113 -2.89 -7.25 10.56
C LEU A 113 -2.93 -8.22 9.38
N SER A 114 -2.47 -9.47 9.57
CA SER A 114 -2.48 -10.48 8.50
C SER A 114 -3.91 -10.81 8.03
N ILE A 115 -4.89 -10.85 8.93
CA ILE A 115 -6.30 -11.06 8.57
C ILE A 115 -6.80 -9.89 7.72
N VAL A 116 -6.57 -8.65 8.15
CA VAL A 116 -6.99 -7.45 7.42
C VAL A 116 -6.33 -7.38 6.05
N GLU A 117 -5.03 -7.69 5.96
CA GLU A 117 -4.31 -7.71 4.67
C GLU A 117 -4.85 -8.79 3.73
N ASN A 118 -5.15 -9.99 4.25
CA ASN A 118 -5.75 -11.06 3.46
C ASN A 118 -7.17 -10.72 2.98
N GLU A 119 -8.01 -10.18 3.84
CA GLU A 119 -9.36 -9.78 3.44
C GLU A 119 -9.34 -8.61 2.44
N ARG A 120 -8.44 -7.64 2.64
CA ARG A 120 -8.22 -6.57 1.66
C ARG A 120 -7.79 -7.13 0.30
N LYS A 121 -6.85 -8.09 0.32
CA LYS A 121 -6.39 -8.74 -0.91
C LYS A 121 -7.54 -9.45 -1.62
N LYS A 122 -8.27 -10.31 -0.93
CA LYS A 122 -9.43 -11.03 -1.49
C LYS A 122 -10.47 -10.07 -2.08
N TYR A 123 -10.79 -9.00 -1.34
CA TYR A 123 -11.75 -7.99 -1.81
C TYR A 123 -11.25 -7.32 -3.10
N THR A 124 -9.96 -6.96 -3.15
CA THR A 124 -9.37 -6.35 -4.33
C THR A 124 -9.33 -7.32 -5.50
N ASP A 125 -8.91 -8.57 -5.28
CA ASP A 125 -8.85 -9.61 -6.32
C ASP A 125 -10.25 -9.85 -6.92
N ASN A 126 -11.29 -9.97 -6.10
CA ASN A 126 -12.68 -10.11 -6.57
C ASN A 126 -13.15 -8.91 -7.43
N ILE A 127 -12.72 -7.71 -7.07
CA ILE A 127 -13.00 -6.50 -7.85
C ILE A 127 -12.29 -6.56 -9.20
N LEU A 128 -11.02 -6.90 -9.19
CA LEU A 128 -10.21 -6.96 -10.41
C LEU A 128 -10.69 -8.04 -11.35
N ASP A 129 -11.10 -9.20 -10.83
CA ASP A 129 -11.71 -10.27 -11.63
C ASP A 129 -13.00 -9.80 -12.32
N ALA A 130 -13.89 -9.13 -11.60
CA ALA A 130 -15.11 -8.59 -12.18
C ALA A 130 -14.84 -7.53 -13.26
N ILE A 131 -13.84 -6.67 -13.04
CA ILE A 131 -13.40 -5.67 -14.02
C ILE A 131 -12.76 -6.35 -15.23
N SER A 132 -11.91 -7.36 -15.01
CA SER A 132 -11.25 -8.12 -16.08
C SER A 132 -12.24 -8.69 -17.10
N VAL A 133 -13.32 -9.27 -16.60
CA VAL A 133 -14.42 -9.77 -17.46
C VAL A 133 -15.03 -8.64 -18.29
N ARG A 134 -15.32 -7.49 -17.65
CA ARG A 134 -15.90 -6.35 -18.36
C ARG A 134 -14.94 -5.72 -19.36
N VAL A 135 -13.67 -5.61 -19.03
CA VAL A 135 -12.61 -5.14 -19.96
C VAL A 135 -12.56 -6.04 -21.20
N GLY A 136 -12.57 -7.36 -21.00
CA GLY A 136 -12.60 -8.32 -22.11
C GLY A 136 -13.81 -8.12 -23.04
N GLN A 137 -14.99 -7.93 -22.47
CA GLN A 137 -16.21 -7.64 -23.24
C GLN A 137 -16.10 -6.35 -24.05
N LEU A 138 -15.61 -5.27 -23.46
CA LEU A 138 -15.45 -3.98 -24.14
C LEU A 138 -14.39 -4.06 -25.23
N TYR A 139 -13.29 -4.76 -24.96
CA TYR A 139 -12.21 -4.93 -25.92
C TYR A 139 -12.65 -5.75 -27.14
N GLU A 140 -13.39 -6.85 -26.94
CA GLU A 140 -13.93 -7.70 -28.01
C GLU A 140 -14.92 -6.95 -28.92
N LEU A 141 -15.65 -5.95 -28.39
CA LEU A 141 -16.50 -5.09 -29.23
C LEU A 141 -15.68 -4.28 -30.24
N ILE A 142 -14.47 -3.92 -29.91
CA ILE A 142 -13.58 -3.10 -30.76
C ILE A 142 -12.72 -3.96 -31.67
N HIS A 143 -12.18 -5.04 -31.12
CA HIS A 143 -11.23 -5.95 -31.75
C HIS A 143 -11.74 -7.39 -31.82
N PRO A 144 -12.86 -7.65 -32.51
CA PRO A 144 -13.46 -8.98 -32.54
C PRO A 144 -12.58 -9.99 -33.24
N GLY A 145 -12.37 -11.14 -32.59
CA GLY A 145 -11.68 -12.29 -33.17
C GLY A 145 -10.17 -12.13 -33.31
N GLU A 146 -9.56 -11.20 -32.63
CA GLU A 146 -8.09 -10.99 -32.69
C GLU A 146 -7.29 -11.96 -31.82
N GLY A 147 -7.93 -12.99 -31.26
CA GLY A 147 -7.25 -14.07 -30.52
C GLY A 147 -6.89 -13.68 -29.08
N LEU A 148 -7.55 -12.68 -28.55
CA LEU A 148 -7.45 -12.34 -27.12
C LEU A 148 -8.46 -13.19 -26.36
N ASP A 149 -7.97 -14.23 -25.66
CA ASP A 149 -8.83 -15.17 -24.98
C ASP A 149 -9.24 -14.66 -23.58
N LYS A 150 -8.31 -14.04 -22.88
CA LYS A 150 -8.59 -13.55 -21.51
C LYS A 150 -7.70 -12.37 -21.16
N ILE A 151 -8.30 -11.39 -20.48
CA ILE A 151 -7.59 -10.30 -19.80
C ILE A 151 -7.62 -10.57 -18.31
N THR A 152 -6.47 -10.45 -17.65
CA THR A 152 -6.35 -10.59 -16.21
C THR A 152 -5.74 -9.32 -15.63
N LEU A 153 -6.41 -8.76 -14.65
CA LEU A 153 -5.92 -7.60 -13.90
C LEU A 153 -5.50 -8.06 -12.52
N ALA A 154 -4.29 -7.73 -12.09
CA ALA A 154 -3.78 -8.04 -10.77
C ALA A 154 -3.05 -6.83 -10.18
N LEU A 155 -2.94 -6.77 -8.85
CA LEU A 155 -2.05 -5.80 -8.21
C LEU A 155 -0.63 -6.32 -8.29
N ASP A 156 0.30 -5.46 -8.73
CA ASP A 156 1.74 -5.76 -8.69
C ASP A 156 2.19 -5.96 -7.23
N ALA A 157 2.70 -7.15 -6.93
CA ALA A 157 3.19 -7.49 -5.59
C ALA A 157 4.45 -6.69 -5.20
N ALA A 158 5.23 -6.24 -6.19
CA ALA A 158 6.49 -5.52 -5.98
C ALA A 158 6.29 -4.00 -5.88
N LYS A 159 5.24 -3.47 -6.51
CA LYS A 159 4.97 -2.03 -6.54
C LYS A 159 3.60 -1.71 -5.96
N ARG A 160 3.59 -1.13 -4.77
CA ARG A 160 2.36 -0.78 -4.06
C ARG A 160 1.49 0.20 -4.89
N GLY A 161 0.28 -0.25 -5.24
CA GLY A 161 -0.68 0.55 -6.02
C GLY A 161 -0.47 0.52 -7.53
N SER A 162 0.39 -0.35 -8.05
CA SER A 162 0.53 -0.62 -9.47
C SER A 162 -0.41 -1.74 -9.89
N LEU A 163 -1.00 -1.61 -11.06
CA LEU A 163 -1.86 -2.59 -11.69
C LEU A 163 -1.07 -3.30 -12.80
N ASP A 164 -0.96 -4.61 -12.69
CA ASP A 164 -0.44 -5.46 -13.75
C ASP A 164 -1.59 -5.93 -14.62
N ILE A 165 -1.37 -5.83 -15.93
CA ILE A 165 -2.28 -6.34 -16.95
C ILE A 165 -1.59 -7.50 -17.65
N ALA A 166 -2.16 -8.68 -17.55
CA ALA A 166 -1.74 -9.85 -18.29
C ALA A 166 -2.85 -10.29 -19.24
N ILE A 167 -2.45 -10.77 -20.40
CA ILE A 167 -3.36 -11.29 -21.42
C ILE A 167 -3.07 -12.75 -21.71
N GLU A 168 -4.11 -13.50 -22.01
CA GLU A 168 -3.98 -14.79 -22.68
C GLU A 168 -4.17 -14.56 -24.19
N PHE A 169 -3.11 -14.79 -24.95
CA PHE A 169 -3.10 -14.56 -26.37
C PHE A 169 -2.67 -15.81 -27.13
N ALA A 170 -3.51 -16.31 -28.01
CA ALA A 170 -3.28 -17.52 -28.80
C ALA A 170 -2.83 -18.73 -27.94
N GLY A 171 -3.46 -18.93 -26.77
CA GLY A 171 -3.16 -20.01 -25.83
C GLY A 171 -1.92 -19.81 -24.97
N LYS A 172 -1.24 -18.65 -25.05
CA LYS A 172 -0.15 -18.27 -24.14
C LYS A 172 -0.67 -17.42 -23.00
N GLN A 173 -0.47 -17.91 -21.79
CA GLN A 173 -0.90 -17.25 -20.56
C GLN A 173 0.15 -16.24 -20.07
N ASP A 174 -0.30 -15.32 -19.20
CA ASP A 174 0.54 -14.35 -18.49
C ASP A 174 1.44 -13.49 -19.41
N THR A 175 0.93 -13.16 -20.58
CA THR A 175 1.67 -12.37 -21.53
C THR A 175 1.44 -10.88 -21.28
N PRO A 176 2.50 -10.05 -21.15
CA PRO A 176 2.33 -8.61 -21.01
C PRO A 176 1.81 -8.03 -22.35
N PRO A 177 0.75 -7.18 -22.31
CA PRO A 177 0.17 -6.59 -23.53
C PRO A 177 1.20 -5.88 -24.41
N GLN A 178 2.17 -5.19 -23.80
CA GLN A 178 3.23 -4.45 -24.49
C GLN A 178 4.11 -5.31 -25.40
N ALA A 179 4.11 -6.63 -25.22
CA ALA A 179 4.89 -7.54 -26.06
C ALA A 179 4.24 -7.85 -27.42
N TYR A 180 2.91 -7.65 -27.52
CA TYR A 180 2.14 -8.08 -28.69
C TYR A 180 1.23 -7.00 -29.27
N PHE A 181 0.87 -6.00 -28.48
CA PHE A 181 -0.07 -4.96 -28.88
C PHE A 181 0.66 -3.78 -29.50
N SER A 182 0.09 -3.20 -30.55
CA SER A 182 0.46 -1.88 -31.05
C SER A 182 0.04 -0.79 -30.03
N ASP A 183 0.55 0.41 -30.20
CA ASP A 183 0.16 1.56 -29.38
C ASP A 183 -1.35 1.78 -29.42
N SER A 184 -1.98 1.67 -30.58
CA SER A 184 -3.43 1.77 -30.73
C SER A 184 -4.21 0.74 -29.92
N HIS A 185 -3.72 -0.53 -29.88
CA HIS A 185 -4.33 -1.58 -29.08
C HIS A 185 -4.14 -1.34 -27.57
N LEU A 186 -2.97 -0.83 -27.17
CA LEU A 186 -2.70 -0.49 -25.77
C LEU A 186 -3.59 0.66 -25.27
N ASP A 187 -3.76 1.69 -26.09
CA ASP A 187 -4.63 2.82 -25.77
C ASP A 187 -6.09 2.39 -25.70
N THR A 188 -6.53 1.54 -26.63
CA THR A 188 -7.86 0.95 -26.61
C THR A 188 -8.09 0.09 -25.36
N LEU A 189 -7.09 -0.74 -24.98
CA LEU A 189 -7.15 -1.53 -23.76
C LEU A 189 -7.22 -0.63 -22.51
N GLY A 190 -6.41 0.42 -22.47
CA GLY A 190 -6.46 1.43 -21.41
C GLY A 190 -7.82 2.08 -21.27
N LEU A 191 -8.44 2.45 -22.40
CA LEU A 191 -9.80 2.98 -22.42
C LEU A 191 -10.82 1.98 -21.89
N CYS A 192 -10.73 0.70 -22.29
CA CYS A 192 -11.61 -0.36 -21.79
C CYS A 192 -11.48 -0.55 -20.27
N VAL A 193 -10.27 -0.53 -19.73
CA VAL A 193 -10.02 -0.59 -18.28
C VAL A 193 -10.64 0.60 -17.56
N PHE A 194 -10.43 1.82 -18.08
CA PHE A 194 -11.02 3.03 -17.52
C PHE A 194 -12.54 2.97 -17.50
N LEU A 195 -13.17 2.58 -18.62
CA LEU A 195 -14.63 2.51 -18.74
C LEU A 195 -15.20 1.42 -17.82
N ALA A 196 -14.58 0.25 -17.74
CA ALA A 196 -15.00 -0.82 -16.85
C ALA A 196 -14.93 -0.41 -15.37
N LEU A 197 -13.93 0.38 -14.99
CA LEU A 197 -13.83 0.98 -13.65
C LEU A 197 -14.91 2.05 -13.43
N ALA A 198 -15.16 2.91 -14.41
CA ALA A 198 -16.12 3.99 -14.31
C ALA A 198 -17.57 3.47 -14.20
N GLU A 199 -17.89 2.38 -14.87
CA GLU A 199 -19.21 1.70 -14.82
C GLU A 199 -19.51 1.07 -13.45
N ARG A 200 -18.53 0.91 -12.56
CA ARG A 200 -18.77 0.40 -11.21
C ARG A 200 -19.48 1.43 -10.34
N GLU A 201 -20.29 0.93 -9.42
CA GLU A 201 -20.91 1.70 -8.34
C GLU A 201 -21.72 2.93 -8.81
N ASN A 202 -22.96 2.68 -9.16
CA ASN A 202 -23.95 3.71 -9.50
C ASN A 202 -23.53 4.65 -10.64
N PRO A 203 -23.25 4.13 -11.85
CA PRO A 203 -22.87 4.97 -12.99
C PRO A 203 -23.95 6.00 -13.34
N GLU A 204 -25.23 5.71 -13.07
CA GLU A 204 -26.36 6.61 -13.27
C GLU A 204 -26.32 7.89 -12.41
N GLN A 205 -25.42 7.95 -11.43
CA GLN A 205 -25.18 9.12 -10.58
C GLN A 205 -23.87 9.85 -10.93
N LYS A 206 -23.18 9.39 -11.98
CA LYS A 206 -21.85 9.92 -12.36
C LYS A 206 -21.92 10.64 -13.70
N ILE A 207 -20.98 11.56 -13.86
CA ILE A 207 -20.69 12.20 -15.14
C ILE A 207 -19.41 11.57 -15.69
N LEU A 208 -19.48 10.98 -16.87
CA LEU A 208 -18.31 10.45 -17.58
C LEU A 208 -17.64 11.58 -18.37
N VAL A 209 -16.34 11.77 -18.18
CA VAL A 209 -15.56 12.72 -18.95
C VAL A 209 -14.48 11.98 -19.73
N LEU A 210 -14.51 12.09 -21.04
CA LEU A 210 -13.52 11.52 -21.95
C LEU A 210 -12.84 12.68 -22.70
N ASP A 211 -11.60 12.98 -22.32
CA ASP A 211 -10.84 14.08 -22.88
C ASP A 211 -9.83 13.57 -23.91
N ASP A 212 -10.14 13.78 -25.18
CA ASP A 212 -9.31 13.46 -26.35
C ASP A 212 -8.73 12.03 -26.40
N VAL A 213 -9.49 11.08 -25.90
CA VAL A 213 -9.04 9.66 -25.71
C VAL A 213 -8.91 8.86 -27.01
N LEU A 214 -9.20 9.46 -28.17
CA LEU A 214 -9.34 8.75 -29.44
C LEU A 214 -8.29 9.11 -30.49
N GLY A 215 -7.31 9.93 -30.09
CA GLY A 215 -6.28 10.42 -31.03
C GLY A 215 -5.37 9.34 -31.61
N SER A 216 -5.25 8.21 -30.93
CA SER A 216 -4.36 7.08 -31.29
C SER A 216 -5.08 5.87 -31.90
N VAL A 217 -6.42 5.92 -32.00
CA VAL A 217 -7.20 4.79 -32.51
C VAL A 217 -7.08 4.68 -34.03
N ASP A 218 -6.71 3.51 -34.53
CA ASP A 218 -6.63 3.22 -35.97
C ASP A 218 -7.98 3.39 -36.66
N GLU A 219 -7.98 3.93 -37.85
CA GLU A 219 -9.20 4.27 -38.59
C GLU A 219 -10.20 3.12 -38.73
N PRO A 220 -9.82 1.86 -38.97
CA PRO A 220 -10.74 0.73 -39.04
C PRO A 220 -11.51 0.48 -37.75
N HIS A 221 -10.93 0.85 -36.60
CA HIS A 221 -11.51 0.61 -35.27
C HIS A 221 -12.32 1.79 -34.75
N VAL A 222 -12.18 2.98 -35.34
CA VAL A 222 -12.85 4.21 -34.85
C VAL A 222 -14.37 4.03 -34.73
N GLU A 223 -15.02 3.42 -35.70
CA GLU A 223 -16.48 3.22 -35.68
C GLU A 223 -16.92 2.29 -34.55
N ARG A 224 -16.14 1.23 -34.30
CA ARG A 224 -16.42 0.28 -33.22
C ARG A 224 -16.20 0.91 -31.84
N VAL A 225 -15.12 1.70 -31.71
CA VAL A 225 -14.86 2.48 -30.46
C VAL A 225 -15.98 3.47 -30.21
N ILE A 226 -16.44 4.20 -31.23
CA ILE A 226 -17.58 5.13 -31.12
C ILE A 226 -18.84 4.39 -30.67
N SER A 227 -19.14 3.23 -31.28
CA SER A 227 -20.31 2.41 -30.93
C SER A 227 -20.23 1.91 -29.50
N MET A 228 -19.07 1.43 -29.07
CA MET A 228 -18.82 0.99 -27.71
C MET A 228 -18.97 2.13 -26.71
N ILE A 229 -18.35 3.30 -26.94
CA ILE A 229 -18.53 4.48 -26.10
C ILE A 229 -19.99 4.87 -26.02
N TYR A 230 -20.70 4.85 -27.14
CA TYR A 230 -22.12 5.19 -27.17
C TYR A 230 -22.97 4.26 -26.29
N GLU A 231 -22.71 2.94 -26.30
CA GLU A 231 -23.38 2.00 -25.41
C GLU A 231 -23.05 2.25 -23.93
N VAL A 232 -21.81 2.57 -23.64
CA VAL A 232 -21.33 2.81 -22.27
C VAL A 232 -21.92 4.10 -21.69
N ILE A 233 -21.96 5.20 -22.46
CA ILE A 233 -22.46 6.49 -21.98
C ILE A 233 -23.94 6.44 -21.58
N GLN A 234 -24.73 5.52 -22.16
CA GLN A 234 -26.14 5.34 -21.79
C GLN A 234 -26.36 4.93 -20.33
N ARG A 235 -25.31 4.44 -19.68
CA ARG A 235 -25.36 4.02 -18.27
C ARG A 235 -25.10 5.18 -17.30
N PHE A 236 -24.54 6.29 -17.80
CA PHE A 236 -24.16 7.44 -16.98
C PHE A 236 -25.24 8.51 -16.99
N GLN A 237 -25.27 9.35 -15.95
CA GLN A 237 -26.19 10.47 -15.89
C GLN A 237 -25.92 11.46 -17.02
N HIS A 238 -24.65 11.76 -17.26
CA HIS A 238 -24.19 12.60 -18.36
C HIS A 238 -22.82 12.09 -18.85
N ALA A 239 -22.50 12.41 -20.10
CA ALA A 239 -21.18 12.19 -20.66
C ALA A 239 -20.69 13.46 -21.38
N ILE A 240 -19.43 13.78 -21.16
CA ILE A 240 -18.73 14.88 -21.84
C ILE A 240 -17.56 14.23 -22.59
N VAL A 241 -17.56 14.37 -23.91
CA VAL A 241 -16.52 13.84 -24.77
C VAL A 241 -15.89 14.98 -25.52
N THR A 242 -14.59 15.22 -25.33
CA THR A 242 -13.83 16.20 -26.10
C THR A 242 -13.02 15.49 -27.18
N THR A 243 -12.85 16.11 -28.34
CA THR A 243 -11.99 15.60 -29.39
C THR A 243 -11.58 16.71 -30.34
N HIS A 244 -10.35 16.68 -30.79
CA HIS A 244 -9.87 17.53 -31.89
C HIS A 244 -9.99 16.83 -33.27
N TYR A 245 -10.34 15.56 -33.29
CA TYR A 245 -10.39 14.74 -34.51
C TYR A 245 -11.77 14.84 -35.16
N ARG A 246 -11.87 15.67 -36.23
CA ARG A 246 -13.13 15.93 -36.95
C ARG A 246 -13.84 14.68 -37.50
N PRO A 247 -13.13 13.72 -38.13
CA PRO A 247 -13.79 12.49 -38.63
C PRO A 247 -14.55 11.75 -37.55
N TRP A 248 -14.02 11.69 -36.32
CA TRP A 248 -14.73 11.07 -35.19
C TRP A 248 -16.06 11.76 -34.90
N ARG A 249 -16.03 13.10 -34.81
CA ARG A 249 -17.25 13.91 -34.57
C ARG A 249 -18.31 13.65 -35.60
N GLU A 250 -17.94 13.64 -36.89
CA GLU A 250 -18.88 13.41 -37.98
C GLU A 250 -19.45 11.98 -37.97
N LYS A 251 -18.59 10.97 -37.73
CA LYS A 251 -19.04 9.59 -37.58
C LYS A 251 -20.00 9.42 -36.41
N PHE A 252 -19.70 10.02 -35.26
CA PHE A 252 -20.59 10.01 -34.09
C PHE A 252 -21.92 10.69 -34.38
N ARG A 253 -21.90 11.86 -35.00
CA ARG A 253 -23.11 12.63 -35.33
C ARG A 253 -24.01 11.92 -36.32
N TRP A 254 -23.47 11.39 -37.38
CA TRP A 254 -24.25 10.87 -38.49
C TRP A 254 -24.48 9.34 -38.43
N GLY A 255 -23.61 8.63 -37.75
CA GLY A 255 -23.65 7.17 -37.76
C GLY A 255 -24.37 6.56 -36.55
N ILE A 256 -24.37 7.22 -35.42
CA ILE A 256 -24.77 6.63 -34.13
C ILE A 256 -25.92 7.37 -33.45
N LEU A 257 -25.93 8.69 -33.51
CA LEU A 257 -27.00 9.47 -32.88
C LEU A 257 -28.34 9.19 -33.54
N LYS A 258 -29.30 8.78 -32.72
CA LYS A 258 -30.69 8.71 -33.11
C LYS A 258 -31.35 10.10 -32.94
N PRO A 259 -32.35 10.43 -33.74
CA PRO A 259 -33.00 11.75 -33.72
C PRO A 259 -33.53 12.20 -32.34
N ASP A 260 -33.89 11.24 -31.47
CA ASP A 260 -34.51 11.51 -30.17
C ASP A 260 -33.50 11.57 -29.00
N GLN A 261 -32.20 11.51 -29.27
CA GLN A 261 -31.21 11.50 -28.22
C GLN A 261 -30.64 12.91 -28.00
N GLY A 262 -30.80 13.39 -26.78
CA GLY A 262 -30.30 14.70 -26.35
C GLY A 262 -28.77 14.74 -26.34
N CYS A 263 -28.18 15.11 -27.48
CA CYS A 263 -26.75 15.36 -27.60
C CYS A 263 -26.51 16.80 -28.02
N GLN A 264 -25.59 17.46 -27.34
CA GLN A 264 -25.20 18.84 -27.65
C GLN A 264 -23.78 18.86 -28.18
N PHE A 265 -23.56 19.45 -29.35
CA PHE A 265 -22.23 19.70 -29.90
C PHE A 265 -21.83 21.13 -29.64
N VAL A 266 -20.63 21.32 -29.02
CA VAL A 266 -20.02 22.62 -28.81
C VAL A 266 -18.70 22.66 -29.56
N GLU A 267 -18.53 23.54 -30.49
CA GLU A 267 -17.26 23.71 -31.22
C GLU A 267 -16.49 24.89 -30.66
N LEU A 268 -15.27 24.60 -30.19
CA LEU A 268 -14.31 25.60 -29.77
C LEU A 268 -13.59 26.12 -31.02
N LYS A 269 -13.68 27.42 -31.33
CA LYS A 269 -13.03 28.00 -32.51
C LYS A 269 -11.62 28.48 -32.17
N HIS A 270 -11.42 29.76 -32.11
CA HIS A 270 -10.12 30.36 -31.84
C HIS A 270 -10.16 31.09 -30.50
N TRP A 271 -9.03 31.12 -29.87
CA TRP A 271 -8.83 31.89 -28.66
C TRP A 271 -8.24 33.27 -29.00
N SER A 272 -8.67 34.30 -28.33
CA SER A 272 -8.09 35.66 -28.44
C SER A 272 -7.91 36.26 -27.04
N LEU A 273 -6.90 37.13 -26.89
CA LEU A 273 -6.62 37.80 -25.61
C LEU A 273 -7.81 38.69 -25.16
N ASP A 274 -8.51 39.29 -26.09
CA ASP A 274 -9.58 40.27 -25.80
C ASP A 274 -10.93 39.58 -25.47
N ASN A 275 -11.24 38.46 -26.14
CA ASN A 275 -12.56 37.82 -26.07
C ASN A 275 -12.53 36.39 -25.51
N GLY A 276 -11.35 35.88 -25.15
CA GLY A 276 -11.19 34.49 -24.71
C GLY A 276 -11.48 33.47 -25.82
N MET A 277 -12.08 32.33 -25.46
CA MET A 277 -12.43 31.25 -26.37
C MET A 277 -13.76 31.54 -27.07
N ALA A 278 -13.74 31.59 -28.41
CA ALA A 278 -14.96 31.71 -29.20
C ALA A 278 -15.67 30.35 -29.32
N LEU A 279 -16.96 30.33 -28.99
CA LEU A 279 -17.82 29.13 -29.08
C LEU A 279 -18.79 29.31 -30.27
N THR A 280 -19.02 28.24 -31.03
CA THR A 280 -20.22 28.18 -31.87
C THR A 280 -21.40 27.78 -31.01
N GLY A 281 -22.53 28.40 -31.25
CA GLY A 281 -23.78 27.96 -30.60
C GLY A 281 -24.05 26.49 -30.81
N SER A 282 -24.75 25.85 -29.84
CA SER A 282 -25.12 24.47 -29.90
C SER A 282 -25.86 24.15 -31.20
N VAL A 283 -25.33 23.19 -31.94
CA VAL A 283 -26.06 22.55 -33.02
C VAL A 283 -26.77 21.36 -32.41
N THR A 284 -28.07 21.51 -32.15
CA THR A 284 -28.98 20.43 -31.81
C THR A 284 -29.16 19.48 -32.98
#